data_6fa013cb3ce0131327a605e41222920c
#
_entry.id   6fa013cb3ce0131327a605e41222920c
#
_cell.length_a   1.000
_cell.length_b   1.000
_cell.length_c   1.000
_cell.angle_alpha   90.00
_cell.angle_beta   90.00
_cell.angle_gamma   90.00
#
_symmetry.space_group_name_H-M   'P 1'
#
loop_
_entity.id
_entity.type
_entity.pdbx_description
1 polymer ?
#
loop_
_entity_poly.entity_id
_entity_poly.type
_entity_poly.pdbx_seq_one_letter_code
_entity_poly.pdbx_strand_id
1 'polypeptide(L)'
;KGNSLKECRILVQDLWLDAVDTINVPKHIEPTKLFLDCLDCLQMLGRDTVYQIVREDYSTNYIINYATEINRYFKVMNNIIFMTKNHVYFKESLMDGYLLNFYRIGFETKKKEMLMTSNDMKTYRDVKKEKQWHVANLPPWAAYPTADEWEVFIKAAWYHTKDNHLDIFDNTLYYFDHHNGKILTYDEDMNLLNECEITYPTEEDFWQHKIYKDKAFGRFYTIFGTTLNEIDVTTGKTSSVTNANQWMTEKIIIYKGSLYAVNKKRNAMGMFESYIERIEIK
;
A
#
# COMPACT_ATOMS: atom_id res chain seq x y z
N LYS A 1 -22.42 -31.66 -18.53
CA LYS A 1 -20.96 -31.52 -18.76
C LYS A 1 -20.42 -30.82 -17.52
N GLY A 2 -19.86 -31.63 -16.58
CA GLY A 2 -19.28 -31.07 -15.35
C GLY A 2 -18.01 -30.34 -15.71
N ASN A 3 -17.94 -29.04 -15.36
CA ASN A 3 -16.70 -28.33 -15.31
C ASN A 3 -15.84 -28.95 -14.20
N SER A 4 -14.79 -29.68 -14.60
CA SER A 4 -13.78 -30.10 -13.65
C SER A 4 -13.16 -28.80 -13.08
N LEU A 5 -13.40 -28.52 -11.80
CA LEU A 5 -12.72 -27.45 -11.09
C LEU A 5 -11.22 -27.68 -11.23
N LYS A 6 -10.51 -26.72 -11.83
CA LYS A 6 -9.06 -26.78 -11.98
C LYS A 6 -8.42 -26.86 -10.60
N GLU A 7 -7.48 -27.77 -10.43
CA GLU A 7 -6.66 -27.80 -9.22
C GLU A 7 -5.85 -26.49 -9.13
N CYS A 8 -5.95 -25.83 -8.02
CA CYS A 8 -5.16 -24.62 -7.72
C CYS A 8 -4.11 -24.96 -6.67
N ARG A 9 -2.90 -24.48 -6.88
CA ARG A 9 -1.75 -24.67 -5.98
C ARG A 9 -1.06 -23.33 -5.74
N ILE A 10 -0.60 -23.11 -4.51
CA ILE A 10 0.22 -21.98 -4.15
C ILE A 10 1.64 -22.49 -3.96
N LEU A 11 2.57 -21.98 -4.77
CA LEU A 11 3.98 -22.29 -4.65
C LEU A 11 4.60 -21.43 -3.58
N VAL A 12 5.28 -22.04 -2.62
CA VAL A 12 6.04 -21.35 -1.60
C VAL A 12 7.51 -21.35 -2.00
N GLN A 13 8.13 -20.19 -2.01
CA GLN A 13 9.54 -20.00 -2.33
C GLN A 13 10.24 -19.37 -1.14
N ASP A 14 11.52 -19.67 -0.96
CA ASP A 14 12.37 -19.01 0.02
C ASP A 14 12.83 -17.62 -0.48
N LEU A 15 13.68 -16.95 0.29
CA LEU A 15 14.22 -15.64 -0.07
C LEU A 15 15.18 -15.67 -1.28
N TRP A 16 15.61 -16.85 -1.71
CA TRP A 16 16.44 -17.06 -2.88
C TRP A 16 15.63 -17.45 -4.12
N LEU A 17 14.29 -17.52 -3.96
CA LEU A 17 13.31 -17.93 -4.95
C LEU A 17 13.36 -19.42 -5.28
N ASP A 18 13.99 -20.24 -4.44
CA ASP A 18 13.93 -21.68 -4.55
C ASP A 18 12.57 -22.18 -4.04
N ALA A 19 11.99 -23.12 -4.77
CA ALA A 19 10.73 -23.74 -4.37
C ALA A 19 10.95 -24.64 -3.14
N VAL A 20 10.30 -24.33 -2.03
CA VAL A 20 10.45 -25.05 -0.76
C VAL A 20 9.21 -25.85 -0.41
N ASP A 21 8.02 -25.45 -0.89
CA ASP A 21 6.78 -26.13 -0.58
C ASP A 21 5.66 -25.78 -1.58
N THR A 22 4.55 -26.55 -1.50
CA THR A 22 3.36 -26.32 -2.30
C THR A 22 2.10 -26.49 -1.45
N ILE A 23 1.28 -25.45 -1.38
CA ILE A 23 0.01 -25.49 -0.67
C ILE A 23 -1.09 -25.88 -1.67
N ASN A 24 -1.75 -27.00 -1.43
CA ASN A 24 -2.90 -27.42 -2.24
C ASN A 24 -4.15 -26.69 -1.78
N VAL A 25 -4.77 -25.93 -2.67
CA VAL A 25 -6.02 -25.23 -2.36
C VAL A 25 -7.19 -26.20 -2.51
N PRO A 26 -8.08 -26.31 -1.50
CA PRO A 26 -9.28 -27.14 -1.60
C PRO A 26 -10.12 -26.81 -2.83
N LYS A 27 -10.62 -27.84 -3.53
CA LYS A 27 -11.35 -27.69 -4.82
C LYS A 27 -12.60 -26.80 -4.75
N HIS A 28 -13.21 -26.66 -3.57
CA HIS A 28 -14.38 -25.81 -3.38
C HIS A 28 -14.04 -24.33 -3.24
N ILE A 29 -12.76 -23.98 -3.09
CA ILE A 29 -12.28 -22.61 -3.04
C ILE A 29 -11.86 -22.19 -4.44
N GLU A 30 -12.43 -21.11 -4.94
CA GLU A 30 -12.05 -20.46 -6.20
C GLU A 30 -11.15 -19.26 -5.89
N PRO A 31 -9.82 -19.42 -5.77
CA PRO A 31 -8.94 -18.34 -5.38
C PRO A 31 -8.81 -17.31 -6.50
N THR A 32 -8.95 -16.04 -6.15
CA THR A 32 -8.82 -14.92 -7.08
C THR A 32 -7.57 -14.10 -6.84
N LYS A 33 -7.09 -14.01 -5.59
CA LYS A 33 -5.94 -13.18 -5.23
C LYS A 33 -5.28 -13.65 -3.94
N LEU A 34 -3.95 -13.53 -3.87
CA LEU A 34 -3.16 -13.64 -2.64
C LEU A 34 -2.65 -12.26 -2.24
N PHE A 35 -2.65 -11.96 -0.95
CA PHE A 35 -2.08 -10.72 -0.42
C PHE A 35 -1.67 -10.88 1.04
N LEU A 36 -0.72 -10.04 1.48
CA LEU A 36 -0.47 -9.81 2.90
C LEU A 36 -1.35 -8.67 3.36
N ASP A 37 -2.02 -8.84 4.47
CA ASP A 37 -2.76 -7.75 5.10
C ASP A 37 -1.82 -6.83 5.90
N CYS A 38 -2.40 -5.81 6.53
CA CYS A 38 -1.65 -4.85 7.36
C CYS A 38 -1.05 -5.48 8.64
N LEU A 39 -1.44 -6.70 8.97
CA LEU A 39 -0.93 -7.48 10.11
C LEU A 39 0.10 -8.52 9.67
N ASP A 40 0.53 -8.48 8.40
CA ASP A 40 1.43 -9.46 7.77
C ASP A 40 0.88 -10.89 7.71
N CYS A 41 -0.43 -11.04 7.86
CA CYS A 41 -1.08 -12.32 7.67
C CYS A 41 -1.30 -12.59 6.18
N LEU A 42 -0.92 -13.79 5.72
CA LEU A 42 -1.17 -14.20 4.35
C LEU A 42 -2.64 -14.53 4.17
N GLN A 43 -3.30 -13.79 3.30
CA GLN A 43 -4.71 -13.92 2.99
C GLN A 43 -4.92 -14.37 1.55
N MET A 44 -5.97 -15.17 1.35
CA MET A 44 -6.43 -15.60 0.04
C MET A 44 -7.88 -15.18 -0.15
N LEU A 45 -8.16 -14.42 -1.22
CA LEU A 45 -9.53 -14.12 -1.63
C LEU A 45 -10.11 -15.29 -2.41
N GLY A 46 -11.24 -15.80 -1.97
CA GLY A 46 -12.12 -16.63 -2.76
C GLY A 46 -13.17 -15.77 -3.49
N ARG A 47 -14.28 -16.38 -3.86
CA ARG A 47 -15.38 -15.68 -4.53
C ARG A 47 -16.06 -14.65 -3.62
N ASP A 48 -16.46 -15.06 -2.42
CA ASP A 48 -17.23 -14.27 -1.45
C ASP A 48 -16.56 -14.24 -0.07
N THR A 49 -15.40 -14.89 0.09
CA THR A 49 -14.78 -15.19 1.37
C THR A 49 -13.30 -14.89 1.34
N VAL A 50 -12.80 -14.40 2.45
CA VAL A 50 -11.37 -14.30 2.74
C VAL A 50 -10.95 -15.52 3.54
N TYR A 51 -9.86 -16.14 3.15
CA TYR A 51 -9.23 -17.25 3.85
C TYR A 51 -7.86 -16.83 4.34
N GLN A 52 -7.55 -17.16 5.58
CA GLN A 52 -6.22 -16.96 6.13
C GLN A 52 -5.38 -18.22 5.90
N ILE A 53 -4.16 -18.04 5.42
CA ILE A 53 -3.18 -19.12 5.26
C ILE A 53 -2.20 -19.01 6.42
N VAL A 54 -2.19 -20.02 7.26
CA VAL A 54 -1.35 -20.09 8.46
C VAL A 54 -0.39 -21.28 8.31
N ARG A 55 0.87 -21.07 8.65
CA ARG A 55 1.83 -22.14 8.81
C ARG A 55 1.64 -22.76 10.19
N GLU A 56 1.51 -24.08 10.28
CA GLU A 56 1.53 -24.77 11.55
C GLU A 56 2.89 -24.62 12.24
N ASP A 57 2.87 -24.37 13.54
CA ASP A 57 4.08 -24.23 14.33
C ASP A 57 4.95 -25.50 14.20
N TYR A 58 6.23 -25.27 13.90
CA TYR A 58 7.26 -26.31 13.74
C TYR A 58 7.03 -27.36 12.63
N SER A 59 6.08 -27.12 11.72
CA SER A 59 5.84 -27.99 10.57
C SER A 59 6.05 -27.26 9.24
N THR A 60 6.14 -28.01 8.15
CA THR A 60 6.07 -27.46 6.78
C THR A 60 4.62 -27.31 6.30
N ASN A 61 3.65 -27.73 7.10
CA ASN A 61 2.26 -27.75 6.72
C ASN A 61 1.63 -26.37 6.80
N TYR A 62 0.78 -26.06 5.86
CA TYR A 62 -0.03 -24.85 5.82
C TYR A 62 -1.52 -25.20 5.94
N ILE A 63 -2.23 -24.44 6.75
CA ILE A 63 -3.66 -24.57 6.95
C ILE A 63 -4.35 -23.38 6.29
N ILE A 64 -5.41 -23.66 5.52
CA ILE A 64 -6.28 -22.63 4.94
C ILE A 64 -7.53 -22.56 5.81
N ASN A 65 -7.64 -21.50 6.61
CA ASN A 65 -8.75 -21.25 7.51
C ASN A 65 -9.74 -20.27 6.89
N TYR A 66 -11.03 -20.50 7.11
CA TYR A 66 -12.06 -19.51 6.85
C TYR A 66 -11.85 -18.32 7.79
N ALA A 67 -11.72 -17.11 7.25
CA ALA A 67 -11.59 -15.89 8.05
C ALA A 67 -12.94 -15.17 8.19
N THR A 68 -13.51 -14.69 7.09
CA THR A 68 -14.78 -13.97 7.09
C THR A 68 -15.25 -13.67 5.65
N GLU A 69 -16.46 -13.11 5.51
CA GLU A 69 -16.95 -12.58 4.25
C GLU A 69 -16.10 -11.38 3.77
N ILE A 70 -15.91 -11.25 2.44
CA ILE A 70 -15.06 -10.22 1.82
C ILE A 70 -15.45 -8.81 2.26
N ASN A 71 -16.73 -8.47 2.19
CA ASN A 71 -17.21 -7.13 2.54
C ASN A 71 -16.94 -6.78 4.00
N ARG A 72 -17.14 -7.74 4.91
CA ARG A 72 -16.88 -7.55 6.33
C ARG A 72 -15.39 -7.40 6.60
N TYR A 73 -14.56 -8.20 5.94
CA TYR A 73 -13.11 -8.13 6.07
C TYR A 73 -12.59 -6.75 5.69
N PHE A 74 -12.88 -6.29 4.47
CA PHE A 74 -12.36 -5.02 3.99
C PHE A 74 -12.96 -3.80 4.71
N LYS A 75 -14.19 -3.90 5.21
CA LYS A 75 -14.75 -2.83 6.06
C LYS A 75 -13.91 -2.55 7.30
N VAL A 76 -13.26 -3.59 7.85
CA VAL A 76 -12.40 -3.45 9.03
C VAL A 76 -10.95 -3.19 8.62
N MET A 77 -10.40 -4.03 7.74
CA MET A 77 -8.97 -4.07 7.45
C MET A 77 -8.46 -2.91 6.59
N ASN A 78 -9.31 -2.33 5.73
CA ASN A 78 -8.88 -1.20 4.86
C ASN A 78 -8.42 0.04 5.64
N ASN A 79 -8.91 0.20 6.86
CA ASN A 79 -8.58 1.35 7.69
C ASN A 79 -7.42 1.09 8.66
N ILE A 80 -7.06 -0.17 8.90
CA ILE A 80 -5.94 -0.52 9.77
C ILE A 80 -4.65 -0.34 8.99
N ILE A 81 -3.66 0.33 9.60
CA ILE A 81 -2.34 0.56 9.02
C ILE A 81 -1.37 -0.52 9.53
N PHE A 82 -1.27 -0.66 10.84
CA PHE A 82 -0.45 -1.66 11.54
C PHE A 82 -0.93 -1.84 12.97
N MET A 83 -0.36 -2.83 13.66
CA MET A 83 -0.56 -3.06 15.10
C MET A 83 0.78 -3.15 15.82
N THR A 84 0.77 -2.71 17.08
CA THR A 84 1.82 -2.98 18.05
C THR A 84 1.31 -3.93 19.12
N LYS A 85 2.14 -4.23 20.11
CA LYS A 85 1.72 -5.02 21.28
C LYS A 85 0.55 -4.38 22.05
N ASN A 86 0.51 -3.03 22.08
CA ASN A 86 -0.41 -2.28 22.94
C ASN A 86 -1.53 -1.58 22.17
N HIS A 87 -1.35 -1.33 20.87
CA HIS A 87 -2.24 -0.47 20.09
C HIS A 87 -2.50 -1.01 18.69
N VAL A 88 -3.68 -0.71 18.17
CA VAL A 88 -3.98 -0.77 16.74
C VAL A 88 -4.02 0.66 16.18
N TYR A 89 -3.36 0.84 15.04
CA TYR A 89 -3.28 2.12 14.34
C TYR A 89 -4.11 2.06 13.06
N PHE A 90 -4.88 3.11 12.80
CA PHE A 90 -5.74 3.15 11.64
C PHE A 90 -5.87 4.57 11.10
N LYS A 91 -6.23 4.66 9.82
CA LYS A 91 -6.50 5.90 9.13
C LYS A 91 -7.96 5.99 8.73
N GLU A 92 -8.49 7.19 8.76
CA GLU A 92 -9.80 7.53 8.23
C GLU A 92 -9.62 8.57 7.13
N SER A 93 -10.05 8.21 5.93
CA SER A 93 -9.98 9.08 4.76
C SER A 93 -11.33 9.73 4.55
N LEU A 94 -11.37 11.05 4.60
CA LEU A 94 -12.55 11.88 4.42
C LEU A 94 -12.35 12.82 3.22
N MET A 95 -13.44 13.36 2.69
CA MET A 95 -13.39 14.31 1.58
C MET A 95 -12.55 13.82 0.39
N ASP A 96 -12.77 12.58 -0.04
CA ASP A 96 -12.04 11.95 -1.16
C ASP A 96 -10.52 11.89 -0.96
N GLY A 97 -10.04 11.78 0.28
CA GLY A 97 -8.62 11.69 0.61
C GLY A 97 -7.95 13.03 0.94
N TYR A 98 -8.64 14.16 0.79
CA TYR A 98 -8.08 15.47 1.13
C TYR A 98 -8.02 15.75 2.63
N LEU A 99 -8.69 14.95 3.44
CA LEU A 99 -8.61 14.97 4.90
C LEU A 99 -8.32 13.55 5.38
N LEU A 100 -7.13 13.34 5.95
CA LEU A 100 -6.69 12.07 6.52
C LEU A 100 -6.50 12.24 8.01
N ASN A 101 -7.19 11.44 8.79
CA ASN A 101 -7.04 11.39 10.23
C ASN A 101 -6.36 10.07 10.62
N PHE A 102 -5.34 10.13 11.43
CA PHE A 102 -4.66 8.97 12.00
C PHE A 102 -5.01 8.81 13.46
N TYR A 103 -5.35 7.60 13.84
CA TYR A 103 -5.81 7.24 15.19
C TYR A 103 -5.07 6.02 15.71
N ARG A 104 -5.04 5.90 17.04
CA ARG A 104 -4.74 4.62 17.69
C ARG A 104 -5.85 4.23 18.68
N ILE A 105 -5.99 2.92 18.93
CA ILE A 105 -6.85 2.36 19.96
C ILE A 105 -5.99 1.47 20.83
N GLY A 106 -5.92 1.77 22.12
CA GLY A 106 -5.25 0.91 23.10
C GLY A 106 -6.04 -0.37 23.37
N PHE A 107 -5.36 -1.52 23.39
CA PHE A 107 -6.03 -2.80 23.67
C PHE A 107 -6.62 -2.90 25.06
N GLU A 108 -5.96 -2.34 26.07
CA GLU A 108 -6.45 -2.34 27.44
C GLU A 108 -7.49 -1.23 27.67
N THR A 109 -7.16 -0.01 27.30
CA THR A 109 -7.97 1.18 27.58
C THR A 109 -9.23 1.27 26.72
N LYS A 110 -9.23 0.63 25.54
CA LYS A 110 -10.27 0.74 24.51
C LYS A 110 -10.52 2.20 24.04
N LYS A 111 -9.64 3.13 24.44
CA LYS A 111 -9.72 4.53 24.02
C LYS A 111 -9.24 4.71 22.61
N LYS A 112 -10.04 5.44 21.81
CA LYS A 112 -9.64 5.98 20.49
C LYS A 112 -8.98 7.33 20.72
N GLU A 113 -7.75 7.47 20.27
CA GLU A 113 -6.98 8.71 20.35
C GLU A 113 -6.61 9.17 18.94
N MET A 114 -6.85 10.44 18.65
CA MET A 114 -6.39 11.05 17.39
C MET A 114 -4.92 11.43 17.55
N LEU A 115 -4.08 10.96 16.64
CA LEU A 115 -2.65 11.20 16.64
C LEU A 115 -2.29 12.43 15.81
N MET A 116 -2.74 12.44 14.56
CA MET A 116 -2.44 13.51 13.62
C MET A 116 -3.50 13.61 12.54
N THR A 117 -3.55 14.76 11.89
CA THR A 117 -4.46 15.07 10.79
C THR A 117 -3.65 15.66 9.65
N SER A 118 -3.80 15.10 8.45
CA SER A 118 -3.38 15.74 7.21
C SER A 118 -4.57 16.43 6.57
N ASN A 119 -4.42 17.70 6.23
CA ASN A 119 -5.52 18.54 5.79
C ASN A 119 -5.16 19.31 4.51
N ASP A 120 -5.63 18.81 3.38
CA ASP A 120 -5.49 19.46 2.07
C ASP A 120 -6.82 20.05 1.57
N MET A 121 -7.54 20.70 2.46
CA MET A 121 -8.83 21.33 2.14
C MET A 121 -8.70 22.50 1.16
N LYS A 122 -7.50 23.02 0.93
CA LYS A 122 -7.27 24.02 -0.12
C LYS A 122 -7.46 23.36 -1.49
N THR A 123 -6.72 22.31 -1.78
CA THR A 123 -6.83 21.55 -3.04
C THR A 123 -8.27 21.03 -3.25
N TYR A 124 -8.92 20.50 -2.21
CA TYR A 124 -10.33 20.09 -2.28
C TYR A 124 -11.25 21.22 -2.77
N ARG A 125 -11.10 22.44 -2.19
CA ARG A 125 -11.90 23.60 -2.60
C ARG A 125 -11.62 24.01 -4.04
N ASP A 126 -10.36 23.98 -4.45
CA ASP A 126 -9.97 24.35 -5.81
C ASP A 126 -10.54 23.36 -6.83
N VAL A 127 -10.48 22.06 -6.58
CA VAL A 127 -11.15 21.03 -7.40
C VAL A 127 -12.65 21.28 -7.51
N LYS A 128 -13.31 21.60 -6.39
CA LYS A 128 -14.77 21.89 -6.41
C LYS A 128 -15.10 23.17 -7.19
N LYS A 129 -14.27 24.21 -7.12
CA LYS A 129 -14.43 25.42 -7.94
C LYS A 129 -14.28 25.13 -9.44
N GLU A 130 -13.25 24.35 -9.81
CA GLU A 130 -13.05 23.93 -11.21
C GLU A 130 -14.22 23.13 -11.74
N LYS A 131 -14.74 22.20 -10.96
CA LYS A 131 -15.96 21.46 -11.31
C LYS A 131 -17.16 22.39 -11.53
N GLN A 132 -17.38 23.34 -10.62
CA GLN A 132 -18.48 24.31 -10.73
C GLN A 132 -18.31 25.21 -11.93
N TRP A 133 -17.09 25.68 -12.18
CA TRP A 133 -16.79 26.49 -13.36
C TRP A 133 -17.07 25.73 -14.65
N HIS A 134 -16.63 24.47 -14.72
CA HIS A 134 -16.86 23.61 -15.89
C HIS A 134 -18.36 23.44 -16.15
N VAL A 135 -19.15 23.11 -15.13
CA VAL A 135 -20.63 22.98 -15.25
C VAL A 135 -21.27 24.28 -15.76
N ALA A 136 -20.83 25.44 -15.22
CA ALA A 136 -21.41 26.73 -15.60
C ALA A 136 -21.05 27.18 -17.02
N ASN A 137 -19.93 26.68 -17.60
CA ASN A 137 -19.44 27.09 -18.91
C ASN A 137 -19.59 26.01 -19.98
N LEU A 138 -20.16 24.85 -19.67
CA LEU A 138 -20.47 23.84 -20.66
C LEU A 138 -21.59 24.35 -21.58
N PRO A 139 -21.40 24.32 -22.91
CA PRO A 139 -22.49 24.63 -23.83
C PRO A 139 -23.64 23.61 -23.65
N PRO A 140 -24.91 23.98 -23.77
CA PRO A 140 -26.06 23.11 -23.56
C PRO A 140 -26.06 21.82 -24.40
N TRP A 141 -25.31 21.79 -25.49
CA TRP A 141 -25.16 20.65 -26.40
C TRP A 141 -23.92 19.78 -26.12
N ALA A 142 -23.04 20.20 -25.22
CA ALA A 142 -21.85 19.43 -24.84
C ALA A 142 -22.22 18.45 -23.73
N ALA A 143 -22.58 17.26 -24.13
CA ALA A 143 -22.91 16.18 -23.18
C ALA A 143 -21.67 15.54 -22.52
N TYR A 144 -20.45 15.88 -22.98
CA TYR A 144 -19.22 15.18 -22.57
C TYR A 144 -18.01 16.12 -22.54
N PRO A 145 -17.10 16.06 -21.55
CA PRO A 145 -17.19 15.22 -20.35
C PRO A 145 -18.26 15.72 -19.36
N THR A 146 -18.87 14.80 -18.63
CA THR A 146 -19.76 15.16 -17.50
C THR A 146 -18.98 15.86 -16.40
N ALA A 147 -19.67 16.54 -15.49
CA ALA A 147 -19.01 17.18 -14.35
C ALA A 147 -18.18 16.23 -13.48
N ASP A 148 -18.63 14.97 -13.35
CA ASP A 148 -17.92 13.95 -12.57
C ASP A 148 -16.69 13.42 -13.31
N GLU A 149 -16.77 13.22 -14.62
CA GLU A 149 -15.63 12.85 -15.46
C GLU A 149 -14.57 13.97 -15.51
N TRP A 150 -15.03 15.21 -15.59
CA TRP A 150 -14.14 16.37 -15.48
C TRP A 150 -13.45 16.42 -14.13
N GLU A 151 -14.17 16.19 -13.02
CA GLU A 151 -13.57 16.12 -11.69
C GLU A 151 -12.51 15.03 -11.59
N VAL A 152 -12.76 13.83 -12.14
CA VAL A 152 -11.78 12.74 -12.20
C VAL A 152 -10.56 13.15 -13.01
N PHE A 153 -10.75 13.80 -14.16
CA PHE A 153 -9.66 14.24 -15.02
C PHE A 153 -8.78 15.31 -14.35
N ILE A 154 -9.37 16.36 -13.76
CA ILE A 154 -8.59 17.41 -13.11
C ILE A 154 -7.86 16.90 -11.85
N LYS A 155 -8.44 15.96 -11.10
CA LYS A 155 -7.76 15.27 -9.99
C LYS A 155 -6.54 14.50 -10.49
N ALA A 156 -6.67 13.79 -11.60
CA ALA A 156 -5.59 13.02 -12.18
C ALA A 156 -4.50 13.89 -12.83
N ALA A 157 -4.86 15.05 -13.40
CA ALA A 157 -3.93 15.88 -14.17
C ALA A 157 -3.26 16.99 -13.36
N TRP A 158 -3.97 17.63 -12.41
CA TRP A 158 -3.48 18.85 -11.74
C TRP A 158 -3.62 18.88 -10.23
N TYR A 159 -4.52 18.09 -9.65
CA TYR A 159 -4.86 18.17 -8.23
C TYR A 159 -4.62 16.84 -7.51
N HIS A 160 -3.41 16.29 -7.64
CA HIS A 160 -3.05 15.07 -6.94
C HIS A 160 -3.08 15.27 -5.43
N THR A 161 -3.76 14.38 -4.72
CA THR A 161 -3.61 14.30 -3.26
C THR A 161 -2.23 13.74 -2.95
N LYS A 162 -1.47 14.46 -2.12
CA LYS A 162 -0.20 13.93 -1.61
C LYS A 162 -0.52 12.83 -0.59
N ASP A 163 0.01 11.63 -0.80
CA ASP A 163 -0.19 10.51 0.12
C ASP A 163 0.69 10.70 1.36
N ASN A 164 0.07 10.98 2.49
CA ASN A 164 0.75 11.01 3.77
C ASN A 164 0.81 9.61 4.34
N HIS A 165 1.99 9.21 4.78
CA HIS A 165 2.28 7.84 5.19
C HIS A 165 2.68 7.79 6.67
N LEU A 166 2.06 6.88 7.44
CA LEU A 166 2.41 6.58 8.81
C LEU A 166 2.88 5.12 8.89
N ASP A 167 4.03 4.90 9.49
CA ASP A 167 4.57 3.55 9.73
C ASP A 167 5.26 3.48 11.09
N ILE A 168 5.64 2.28 11.51
CA ILE A 168 6.32 2.03 12.78
C ILE A 168 7.49 1.07 12.59
N PHE A 169 8.61 1.34 13.26
CA PHE A 169 9.71 0.40 13.39
C PHE A 169 10.36 0.58 14.76
N ASP A 170 10.61 -0.55 15.45
CA ASP A 170 11.23 -0.57 16.77
C ASP A 170 10.63 0.45 17.75
N ASN A 171 9.29 0.41 17.89
CA ASN A 171 8.48 1.30 18.72
C ASN A 171 8.57 2.79 18.37
N THR A 172 9.17 3.13 17.25
CA THR A 172 9.27 4.50 16.74
C THR A 172 8.28 4.69 15.58
N LEU A 173 7.45 5.71 15.69
CA LEU A 173 6.48 6.11 14.67
C LEU A 173 7.14 7.07 13.69
N TYR A 174 6.99 6.82 12.40
CA TYR A 174 7.48 7.65 11.31
C TYR A 174 6.30 8.19 10.50
N TYR A 175 6.13 9.51 10.52
CA TYR A 175 5.08 10.17 9.76
C TYR A 175 5.69 10.99 8.63
N PHE A 176 5.43 10.57 7.40
CA PHE A 176 5.83 11.28 6.18
C PHE A 176 4.70 12.21 5.79
N ASP A 177 4.81 13.46 6.17
CA ASP A 177 3.86 14.52 5.84
C ASP A 177 4.26 15.18 4.52
N HIS A 178 3.93 14.56 3.41
CA HIS A 178 4.24 15.09 2.09
C HIS A 178 3.46 16.37 1.78
N HIS A 179 2.34 16.60 2.46
CA HIS A 179 1.57 17.83 2.30
C HIS A 179 2.34 19.05 2.83
N ASN A 180 2.93 18.90 4.02
CA ASN A 180 3.72 19.96 4.65
C ASN A 180 5.23 19.84 4.37
N GLY A 181 5.66 18.81 3.62
CA GLY A 181 7.07 18.60 3.26
C GLY A 181 7.95 18.21 4.44
N LYS A 182 7.46 17.41 5.38
CA LYS A 182 8.18 17.05 6.61
C LYS A 182 8.15 15.56 6.88
N ILE A 183 9.20 15.06 7.54
CA ILE A 183 9.22 13.76 8.21
C ILE A 183 9.27 14.02 9.71
N LEU A 184 8.31 13.48 10.44
CA LEU A 184 8.24 13.58 11.89
C LEU A 184 8.38 12.17 12.49
N THR A 185 9.18 12.08 13.55
CA THR A 185 9.42 10.83 14.25
C THR A 185 9.00 10.96 15.69
N TYR A 186 8.22 9.98 16.18
CA TYR A 186 7.67 10.00 17.54
C TYR A 186 8.00 8.69 18.27
N ASP A 187 8.07 8.75 19.60
CA ASP A 187 8.04 7.56 20.43
C ASP A 187 6.59 6.98 20.58
N GLU A 188 6.44 5.88 21.32
CA GLU A 188 5.12 5.27 21.57
C GLU A 188 4.18 6.20 22.36
N ASP A 189 4.71 7.15 23.14
CA ASP A 189 3.93 8.10 23.93
C ASP A 189 3.60 9.38 23.14
N MET A 190 3.93 9.42 21.85
CA MET A 190 3.75 10.57 20.94
C MET A 190 4.62 11.78 21.29
N ASN A 191 5.74 11.58 21.97
CA ASN A 191 6.74 12.63 22.10
C ASN A 191 7.52 12.75 20.79
N LEU A 192 7.67 13.98 20.28
CA LEU A 192 8.44 14.24 19.07
C LEU A 192 9.93 14.00 19.33
N LEU A 193 10.51 13.04 18.58
CA LEU A 193 11.93 12.70 18.66
C LEU A 193 12.77 13.46 17.63
N ASN A 194 12.25 13.60 16.41
CA ASN A 194 12.92 14.27 15.30
C ASN A 194 11.92 14.89 14.34
N GLU A 195 12.31 16.01 13.72
CA GLU A 195 11.61 16.65 12.60
C GLU A 195 12.64 17.08 11.57
N CYS A 196 12.42 16.72 10.30
CA CYS A 196 13.25 17.20 9.20
C CYS A 196 12.39 17.52 7.97
N GLU A 197 12.93 18.36 7.08
CA GLU A 197 12.28 18.69 5.81
C GLU A 197 12.48 17.58 4.78
N ILE A 198 11.42 17.27 4.04
CA ILE A 198 11.52 16.41 2.86
C ILE A 198 12.21 17.19 1.75
N THR A 199 13.35 16.67 1.29
CA THR A 199 14.15 17.31 0.23
C THR A 199 14.03 16.60 -1.13
N TYR A 200 13.38 15.44 -1.19
CA TYR A 200 13.11 14.77 -2.45
C TYR A 200 11.87 15.36 -3.14
N PRO A 201 11.83 15.32 -4.49
CA PRO A 201 10.77 15.98 -5.26
C PRO A 201 9.43 15.27 -5.07
N THR A 202 8.51 15.90 -4.36
CA THR A 202 7.15 15.37 -4.10
C THR A 202 6.11 15.85 -5.11
N GLU A 203 6.50 16.72 -6.04
CA GLU A 203 5.60 17.32 -7.05
C GLU A 203 5.89 16.83 -8.47
N GLU A 204 6.86 15.94 -8.63
CA GLU A 204 7.25 15.45 -9.95
C GLU A 204 6.42 14.22 -10.36
N ASP A 205 5.92 14.20 -11.60
CA ASP A 205 5.05 13.16 -12.16
C ASP A 205 5.65 11.76 -12.14
N PHE A 206 6.96 11.64 -12.01
CA PHE A 206 7.66 10.37 -11.94
C PHE A 206 7.80 9.81 -10.51
N TRP A 207 7.36 10.54 -9.48
CA TRP A 207 7.29 9.98 -8.13
C TRP A 207 6.05 9.11 -7.97
N GLN A 208 6.22 7.90 -7.43
CA GLN A 208 5.10 6.95 -7.26
C GLN A 208 4.15 7.26 -6.10
N HIS A 209 4.36 8.34 -5.37
CA HIS A 209 3.56 8.72 -4.19
C HIS A 209 3.45 7.61 -3.14
N LYS A 210 4.49 6.75 -3.04
CA LYS A 210 4.47 5.59 -2.16
C LYS A 210 5.78 5.43 -1.40
N ILE A 211 5.64 5.13 -0.11
CA ILE A 211 6.74 4.75 0.76
C ILE A 211 6.75 3.23 0.92
N TYR A 212 7.90 2.63 0.74
CA TYR A 212 8.17 1.22 0.98
C TYR A 212 9.06 1.08 2.20
N LYS A 213 8.85 0.04 2.99
CA LYS A 213 9.67 -0.25 4.16
C LYS A 213 10.33 -1.61 4.06
N ASP A 214 11.62 -1.67 4.36
CA ASP A 214 12.26 -2.93 4.74
C ASP A 214 11.99 -3.21 6.22
N LYS A 215 11.06 -4.12 6.48
CA LYS A 215 10.61 -4.45 7.84
C LYS A 215 11.71 -5.09 8.69
N ALA A 216 12.73 -5.68 8.07
CA ALA A 216 13.83 -6.31 8.80
C ALA A 216 14.84 -5.28 9.33
N PHE A 217 15.06 -4.19 8.58
CA PHE A 217 16.09 -3.19 8.90
C PHE A 217 15.51 -1.82 9.29
N GLY A 218 14.20 -1.62 9.16
CA GLY A 218 13.55 -0.34 9.44
C GLY A 218 13.94 0.78 8.48
N ARG A 219 14.38 0.45 7.29
CA ARG A 219 14.74 1.42 6.27
C ARG A 219 13.55 1.74 5.40
N PHE A 220 13.47 2.99 4.97
CA PHE A 220 12.38 3.48 4.14
C PHE A 220 12.88 3.84 2.75
N TYR A 221 12.05 3.58 1.76
CA TYR A 221 12.38 3.77 0.35
C TYR A 221 11.22 4.41 -0.38
N THR A 222 11.54 5.09 -1.47
CA THR A 222 10.58 5.57 -2.45
C THR A 222 11.11 5.37 -3.85
N ILE A 223 10.26 5.53 -4.87
CA ILE A 223 10.63 5.29 -6.24
C ILE A 223 10.39 6.53 -7.08
N PHE A 224 11.43 6.95 -7.80
CA PHE A 224 11.36 7.97 -8.83
C PHE A 224 11.63 7.34 -10.19
N GLY A 225 10.64 7.41 -11.08
CA GLY A 225 10.71 6.72 -12.36
C GLY A 225 10.94 5.22 -12.18
N THR A 226 12.13 4.74 -12.52
CA THR A 226 12.54 3.33 -12.35
C THR A 226 13.55 3.13 -11.22
N THR A 227 13.91 4.18 -10.48
CA THR A 227 14.99 4.14 -9.48
C THR A 227 14.42 4.04 -8.08
N LEU A 228 14.83 3.01 -7.34
CA LEU A 228 14.60 2.90 -5.90
C LEU A 228 15.58 3.79 -5.17
N ASN A 229 15.07 4.61 -4.26
CA ASN A 229 15.86 5.51 -3.43
C ASN A 229 15.59 5.22 -1.96
N GLU A 230 16.63 5.12 -1.16
CA GLU A 230 16.55 5.06 0.30
C GLU A 230 16.30 6.46 0.84
N ILE A 231 15.41 6.57 1.83
CA ILE A 231 15.09 7.83 2.52
C ILE A 231 15.81 7.84 3.86
N ASP A 232 16.69 8.81 4.06
CA ASP A 232 17.24 9.11 5.37
C ASP A 232 16.18 9.89 6.17
N VAL A 233 15.55 9.24 7.12
CA VAL A 233 14.49 9.82 7.95
C VAL A 233 14.98 10.86 8.95
N THR A 234 16.29 11.01 9.12
CA THR A 234 16.89 12.01 10.01
C THR A 234 17.16 13.32 9.29
N THR A 235 17.41 13.27 7.99
CA THR A 235 17.77 14.44 7.16
C THR A 235 16.75 14.75 6.06
N GLY A 236 15.81 13.85 5.80
CA GLY A 236 14.82 13.98 4.72
C GLY A 236 15.39 13.86 3.30
N LYS A 237 16.66 13.42 3.17
CA LYS A 237 17.34 13.23 1.89
C LYS A 237 17.11 11.83 1.34
N THR A 238 17.28 11.70 0.03
CA THR A 238 17.27 10.38 -0.62
C THR A 238 18.61 10.09 -1.28
N SER A 239 18.93 8.80 -1.33
CA SER A 239 20.08 8.27 -2.10
C SER A 239 19.61 7.14 -3.00
N SER A 240 20.03 7.16 -4.27
CA SER A 240 19.73 6.10 -5.22
C SER A 240 20.45 4.81 -4.82
N VAL A 241 19.72 3.70 -4.76
CA VAL A 241 20.25 2.40 -4.30
C VAL A 241 20.18 1.30 -5.35
N THR A 242 19.15 1.29 -6.21
CA THR A 242 19.07 0.33 -7.32
C THR A 242 18.03 0.74 -8.35
N ASN A 243 18.07 0.11 -9.52
CA ASN A 243 17.03 0.28 -10.54
C ASN A 243 15.94 -0.78 -10.35
N ALA A 244 14.71 -0.34 -10.19
CA ALA A 244 13.56 -1.21 -9.94
C ALA A 244 12.85 -1.69 -11.22
N ASN A 245 13.32 -1.28 -12.39
CA ASN A 245 12.85 -1.65 -13.74
C ASN A 245 11.32 -1.84 -13.90
N GLN A 246 10.54 -0.77 -13.67
CA GLN A 246 9.12 -0.85 -13.30
C GLN A 246 8.11 -0.93 -14.45
N TRP A 247 8.50 -0.91 -15.70
CA TRP A 247 7.54 -0.80 -16.82
C TRP A 247 6.46 -1.89 -16.85
N MET A 248 6.64 -2.99 -16.08
CA MET A 248 5.68 -4.08 -15.98
C MET A 248 5.57 -4.64 -14.55
N THR A 249 5.95 -3.89 -13.53
CA THR A 249 5.92 -4.35 -12.14
C THR A 249 4.52 -4.21 -11.54
N GLU A 250 3.93 -5.33 -11.11
CA GLU A 250 2.63 -5.35 -10.45
C GLU A 250 2.73 -5.08 -8.93
N LYS A 251 3.80 -5.56 -8.31
CA LYS A 251 3.98 -5.48 -6.86
C LYS A 251 5.46 -5.45 -6.50
N ILE A 252 5.79 -4.63 -5.50
CA ILE A 252 7.13 -4.51 -4.92
C ILE A 252 7.05 -4.80 -3.43
N ILE A 253 8.00 -5.58 -2.93
CA ILE A 253 8.24 -5.83 -1.50
C ILE A 253 9.73 -5.66 -1.26
N ILE A 254 10.09 -4.99 -0.15
CA ILE A 254 11.48 -4.85 0.28
C ILE A 254 11.64 -5.61 1.59
N TYR A 255 12.63 -6.49 1.64
CA TYR A 255 12.88 -7.30 2.82
C TYR A 255 14.34 -7.75 2.88
N LYS A 256 14.98 -7.58 4.04
CA LYS A 256 16.39 -7.95 4.31
C LYS A 256 17.37 -7.45 3.24
N GLY A 257 17.24 -6.17 2.87
CA GLY A 257 18.13 -5.54 1.89
C GLY A 257 17.96 -6.06 0.46
N SER A 258 16.84 -6.67 0.15
CA SER A 258 16.51 -7.09 -1.22
C SER A 258 15.14 -6.57 -1.63
N LEU A 259 15.03 -6.15 -2.88
CA LEU A 259 13.79 -5.81 -3.53
C LEU A 259 13.27 -7.04 -4.27
N TYR A 260 12.04 -7.42 -4.01
CA TYR A 260 11.31 -8.46 -4.71
C TYR A 260 10.21 -7.81 -5.55
N ALA A 261 10.29 -8.01 -6.86
CA ALA A 261 9.36 -7.43 -7.82
C ALA A 261 8.57 -8.51 -8.53
N VAL A 262 7.25 -8.39 -8.57
CA VAL A 262 6.39 -9.23 -9.42
C VAL A 262 6.27 -8.53 -10.76
N ASN A 263 6.93 -9.06 -11.76
CA ASN A 263 6.99 -8.52 -13.11
C ASN A 263 6.18 -9.35 -14.10
N LYS A 264 5.80 -8.76 -15.22
CA LYS A 264 5.19 -9.46 -16.36
C LYS A 264 6.12 -9.49 -17.55
N LYS A 265 6.19 -10.63 -18.24
CA LYS A 265 6.84 -10.76 -19.54
C LYS A 265 5.90 -11.43 -20.54
N ARG A 266 6.05 -11.10 -21.81
CA ARG A 266 5.36 -11.85 -22.87
C ARG A 266 6.12 -13.15 -23.15
N ASN A 267 5.39 -14.27 -23.17
CA ASN A 267 5.94 -15.55 -23.63
C ASN A 267 5.95 -15.65 -25.16
N ALA A 268 6.48 -16.76 -25.67
CA ALA A 268 6.56 -17.00 -27.13
C ALA A 268 5.19 -17.05 -27.84
N MET A 269 4.10 -17.26 -27.12
CA MET A 269 2.72 -17.23 -27.63
C MET A 269 2.06 -15.86 -27.51
N GLY A 270 2.80 -14.83 -27.07
CA GLY A 270 2.28 -13.47 -26.90
C GLY A 270 1.45 -13.27 -25.62
N MET A 271 1.30 -14.27 -24.78
CA MET A 271 0.59 -14.17 -23.49
C MET A 271 1.51 -13.59 -22.40
N PHE A 272 0.93 -12.87 -21.46
CA PHE A 272 1.69 -12.37 -20.31
C PHE A 272 1.84 -13.47 -19.24
N GLU A 273 3.07 -13.64 -18.78
CA GLU A 273 3.44 -14.49 -17.64
C GLU A 273 4.04 -13.63 -16.55
N SER A 274 3.58 -13.82 -15.29
CA SER A 274 4.17 -13.16 -14.13
C SER A 274 5.37 -13.97 -13.63
N TYR A 275 6.43 -13.27 -13.23
CA TYR A 275 7.60 -13.85 -12.58
C TYR A 275 8.06 -12.95 -11.43
N ILE A 276 8.76 -13.53 -10.48
CA ILE A 276 9.36 -12.78 -9.37
C ILE A 276 10.83 -12.55 -9.70
N GLU A 277 11.28 -11.32 -9.50
CA GLU A 277 12.68 -10.92 -9.61
C GLU A 277 13.16 -10.47 -8.24
N ARG A 278 14.36 -10.89 -7.86
CA ARG A 278 15.06 -10.44 -6.66
C ARG A 278 16.24 -9.57 -7.06
N ILE A 279 16.31 -8.37 -6.51
CA ILE A 279 17.40 -7.41 -6.75
C ILE A 279 18.00 -7.04 -5.39
N GLU A 280 19.30 -7.19 -5.24
CA GLU A 280 19.99 -6.74 -4.02
C GLU A 280 20.08 -5.23 -3.99
N ILE A 281 19.74 -4.65 -2.84
CA ILE A 281 19.85 -3.23 -2.55
C ILE A 281 21.29 -3.01 -2.04
N LYS A 282 22.03 -2.18 -2.76
CA LYS A 282 23.44 -1.88 -2.46
C LYS A 282 23.57 -0.70 -1.52
#